data_3d1b09e645e5584a20e5c56350d075ee
#
_entry.id   3d1b09e645e5584a20e5c56350d075ee
#
_cell.length_a   1.000
_cell.length_b   1.000
_cell.length_c   1.000
_cell.angle_alpha   90.00
_cell.angle_beta   90.00
_cell.angle_gamma   90.00
#
_symmetry.space_group_name_H-M   'P 1'
#
loop_
_entity.id
_entity.type
_entity.pdbx_description
1 polymer ?
#
loop_
_entity_poly.entity_id
_entity_poly.type
_entity_poly.pdbx_seq_one_letter_code
_entity_poly.pdbx_strand_id
1 'polypeptide(L)'
;VRELKRQIESSLYERLLLSSGDANKEKVLSLAQKGIEIAQPADIIRDPYVFEFLGIPENKPYLESDLERALVMQIEKFLLELGRGFMFVGTQQRITLNNTHYYVDMVFYNKILRAYVLIELKTKKLTPEAAGQLNMYLNYYAAEVNDHDDNPPIGIILCTDKDGVAAEYALGGLSNNIFASRYVLYMPDKEQLVAQVEAVLKKWHDKNDGNQ
;
A
#
# COMPACT_ATOMS: atom_id res chain seq x y z
N VAL A 1 20.38 -5.76 -14.10
CA VAL A 1 19.41 -5.60 -15.22
C VAL A 1 17.97 -5.91 -14.76
N ARG A 2 17.70 -7.06 -14.10
CA ARG A 2 16.34 -7.41 -13.63
C ARG A 2 15.79 -6.44 -12.58
N GLU A 3 16.62 -6.02 -11.64
CA GLU A 3 16.24 -5.08 -10.59
C GLU A 3 15.90 -3.70 -11.17
N LEU A 4 16.75 -3.17 -12.04
CA LEU A 4 16.51 -1.89 -12.71
C LEU A 4 15.21 -1.93 -13.54
N LYS A 5 15.00 -3.02 -14.29
CA LYS A 5 13.76 -3.20 -15.06
C LYS A 5 12.53 -3.19 -14.14
N ARG A 6 12.59 -3.87 -12.99
CA ARG A 6 11.51 -3.89 -12.02
C ARG A 6 11.28 -2.53 -11.36
N GLN A 7 12.35 -1.77 -11.08
CA GLN A 7 12.24 -0.41 -10.56
C GLN A 7 11.56 0.52 -11.57
N ILE A 8 11.90 0.39 -12.84
CA ILE A 8 11.24 1.12 -13.94
C ILE A 8 9.77 0.67 -14.06
N GLU A 9 9.51 -0.64 -14.11
CA GLU A 9 8.15 -1.19 -14.22
C GLU A 9 7.27 -0.88 -13.01
N SER A 10 7.86 -0.70 -11.83
CA SER A 10 7.16 -0.32 -10.60
C SER A 10 7.04 1.18 -10.39
N SER A 11 7.44 2.00 -11.37
CA SER A 11 7.37 3.46 -11.28
C SER A 11 7.99 4.03 -9.98
N LEU A 12 9.15 3.49 -9.57
CA LEU A 12 9.78 3.85 -8.30
C LEU A 12 10.09 5.34 -8.20
N TYR A 13 10.54 5.93 -9.30
CA TYR A 13 10.87 7.34 -9.38
C TYR A 13 9.63 8.22 -9.20
N GLU A 14 8.56 7.87 -9.88
CA GLU A 14 7.27 8.55 -9.79
C GLU A 14 6.69 8.46 -8.38
N ARG A 15 6.81 7.30 -7.73
CA ARG A 15 6.40 7.15 -6.33
C ARG A 15 7.20 8.02 -5.38
N LEU A 16 8.51 8.17 -5.63
CA LEU A 16 9.33 9.07 -4.84
C LEU A 16 8.79 10.49 -4.90
N LEU A 17 8.38 10.93 -6.09
CA LEU A 17 7.82 12.27 -6.31
C LEU A 17 6.44 12.43 -5.69
N LEU A 18 5.62 11.38 -5.72
CA LEU A 18 4.27 11.37 -5.16
C LEU A 18 4.26 11.15 -3.63
N SER A 19 5.36 10.67 -3.06
CA SER A 19 5.43 10.42 -1.62
C SER A 19 5.41 11.74 -0.84
N SER A 20 4.58 11.81 0.19
CA SER A 20 4.50 12.96 1.09
C SER A 20 5.39 12.72 2.32
N GLY A 21 6.17 13.76 2.68
CA GLY A 21 7.05 13.76 3.86
C GLY A 21 8.46 13.25 3.59
N ASP A 22 9.43 13.84 4.33
CA ASP A 22 10.87 13.56 4.13
C ASP A 22 11.24 12.13 4.51
N ALA A 23 10.61 11.56 5.56
CA ALA A 23 10.86 10.18 5.99
C ALA A 23 10.47 9.14 4.91
N ASN A 24 9.38 9.36 4.19
CA ASN A 24 8.97 8.48 3.08
C ASN A 24 9.94 8.60 1.90
N LYS A 25 10.44 9.80 1.62
CA LYS A 25 11.44 10.02 0.56
C LYS A 25 12.77 9.35 0.87
N GLU A 26 13.27 9.46 2.10
CA GLU A 26 14.48 8.77 2.54
C GLU A 26 14.34 7.26 2.44
N LYS A 27 13.19 6.72 2.84
CA LYS A 27 12.89 5.29 2.71
C LYS A 27 12.91 4.85 1.25
N VAL A 28 12.27 5.59 0.34
CA VAL A 28 12.28 5.27 -1.09
C VAL A 28 13.68 5.36 -1.68
N LEU A 29 14.46 6.38 -1.33
CA LEU A 29 15.86 6.51 -1.77
C LEU A 29 16.75 5.39 -1.24
N SER A 30 16.60 5.00 0.02
CA SER A 30 17.35 3.88 0.59
C SER A 30 17.02 2.55 -0.10
N LEU A 31 15.75 2.33 -0.43
CA LEU A 31 15.30 1.16 -1.19
C LEU A 31 15.86 1.15 -2.63
N ALA A 32 15.98 2.32 -3.26
CA ALA A 32 16.60 2.44 -4.59
C ALA A 32 18.10 2.10 -4.58
N GLN A 33 18.81 2.45 -3.50
CA GLN A 33 20.26 2.25 -3.37
C GLN A 33 20.64 0.84 -2.89
N LYS A 34 19.90 0.30 -1.92
CA LYS A 34 20.24 -0.99 -1.27
C LYS A 34 19.55 -2.20 -1.89
N GLY A 35 18.56 -1.98 -2.77
CA GLY A 35 17.63 -3.03 -3.18
C GLY A 35 16.60 -3.34 -2.07
N ILE A 36 15.53 -4.04 -2.46
CA ILE A 36 14.48 -4.39 -1.50
C ILE A 36 14.85 -5.73 -0.86
N GLU A 37 15.46 -5.70 0.31
CA GLU A 37 15.46 -6.87 1.22
C GLU A 37 14.19 -6.79 2.06
N ILE A 38 13.30 -7.74 1.86
CA ILE A 38 12.07 -7.87 2.64
C ILE A 38 12.43 -8.68 3.89
N ALA A 39 12.50 -8.01 5.04
CA ALA A 39 12.78 -8.61 6.34
C ALA A 39 11.60 -8.47 7.32
N GLN A 40 10.79 -7.44 7.16
CA GLN A 40 9.68 -7.11 8.07
C GLN A 40 8.44 -6.64 7.30
N PRO A 41 7.25 -6.65 7.92
CA PRO A 41 6.00 -6.25 7.27
C PRO A 41 6.04 -4.86 6.62
N ALA A 42 6.70 -3.90 7.24
CA ALA A 42 6.81 -2.54 6.69
C ALA A 42 7.55 -2.46 5.34
N ASP A 43 8.38 -3.47 5.01
CA ASP A 43 9.18 -3.47 3.79
C ASP A 43 8.36 -3.80 2.54
N ILE A 44 7.18 -4.41 2.69
CA ILE A 44 6.27 -4.69 1.57
C ILE A 44 5.28 -3.54 1.32
N ILE A 45 5.24 -2.53 2.19
CA ILE A 45 4.28 -1.44 2.08
C ILE A 45 4.81 -0.37 1.13
N ARG A 46 3.99 0.03 0.19
CA ARG A 46 4.22 1.15 -0.72
C ARG A 46 3.28 2.30 -0.40
N ASP A 47 3.74 3.51 -0.58
CA ASP A 47 2.95 4.72 -0.37
C ASP A 47 3.46 5.85 -1.28
N PRO A 48 2.70 6.21 -2.31
CA PRO A 48 1.43 5.61 -2.73
C PRO A 48 1.59 4.33 -3.56
N TYR A 49 0.50 3.56 -3.69
CA TYR A 49 0.30 2.60 -4.78
C TYR A 49 -0.21 3.32 -6.02
N VAL A 50 0.20 2.85 -7.21
CA VAL A 50 -0.17 3.49 -8.48
C VAL A 50 -1.04 2.53 -9.30
N PHE A 51 -2.31 2.88 -9.48
CA PHE A 51 -3.32 2.07 -10.15
C PHE A 51 -3.71 2.62 -11.54
N GLU A 52 -2.82 3.38 -12.18
CA GLU A 52 -3.04 3.93 -13.52
C GLU A 52 -3.44 2.87 -14.54
N PHE A 53 -2.92 1.65 -14.38
CA PHE A 53 -3.22 0.53 -15.24
C PHE A 53 -4.72 0.13 -15.27
N LEU A 54 -5.52 0.59 -14.32
CA LEU A 54 -6.95 0.34 -14.29
C LEU A 54 -7.71 1.18 -15.32
N GLY A 55 -7.15 2.30 -15.77
CA GLY A 55 -7.78 3.21 -16.72
C GLY A 55 -9.07 3.85 -16.20
N ILE A 56 -9.22 3.97 -14.87
CA ILE A 56 -10.37 4.63 -14.25
C ILE A 56 -10.23 6.14 -14.46
N PRO A 57 -11.24 6.82 -15.07
CA PRO A 57 -11.17 8.24 -15.30
C PRO A 57 -11.14 9.04 -13.98
N GLU A 58 -10.24 10.04 -13.90
CA GLU A 58 -10.03 10.87 -12.72
C GLU A 58 -11.31 11.57 -12.21
N ASN A 59 -12.16 12.00 -13.13
CA ASN A 59 -13.32 12.84 -12.83
C ASN A 59 -14.65 12.08 -12.71
N LYS A 60 -14.63 10.75 -12.61
CA LYS A 60 -15.85 9.96 -12.41
C LYS A 60 -15.87 9.36 -11.02
N PRO A 61 -17.00 9.51 -10.29
CA PRO A 61 -17.17 8.78 -9.04
C PRO A 61 -17.19 7.28 -9.33
N TYR A 62 -16.53 6.51 -8.47
CA TYR A 62 -16.51 5.05 -8.51
C TYR A 62 -16.77 4.48 -7.12
N LEU A 63 -17.33 3.28 -7.08
CA LEU A 63 -17.59 2.56 -5.84
C LEU A 63 -16.40 1.67 -5.47
N GLU A 64 -16.29 1.30 -4.20
CA GLU A 64 -15.28 0.34 -3.72
C GLU A 64 -15.37 -0.99 -4.50
N SER A 65 -16.60 -1.47 -4.76
CA SER A 65 -16.84 -2.67 -5.56
C SER A 65 -16.38 -2.55 -7.02
N ASP A 66 -16.41 -1.36 -7.61
CA ASP A 66 -15.92 -1.15 -8.98
C ASP A 66 -14.39 -1.17 -9.01
N LEU A 67 -13.75 -0.56 -8.01
CA LEU A 67 -12.31 -0.60 -7.84
C LEU A 67 -11.81 -2.03 -7.59
N GLU A 68 -12.45 -2.75 -6.69
CA GLU A 68 -12.13 -4.16 -6.41
C GLU A 68 -12.21 -5.01 -7.68
N ARG A 69 -13.34 -4.93 -8.39
CA ARG A 69 -13.53 -5.66 -9.65
C ARG A 69 -12.46 -5.32 -10.68
N ALA A 70 -12.12 -4.04 -10.84
CA ALA A 70 -11.08 -3.61 -11.77
C ALA A 70 -9.69 -4.17 -11.39
N LEU A 71 -9.34 -4.20 -10.10
CA LEU A 71 -8.10 -4.80 -9.60
C LEU A 71 -8.04 -6.31 -9.85
N VAL A 72 -9.16 -7.01 -9.62
CA VAL A 72 -9.26 -8.45 -9.88
C VAL A 72 -9.12 -8.76 -11.37
N MET A 73 -9.78 -7.99 -12.24
CA MET A 73 -9.66 -8.17 -13.69
C MET A 73 -8.23 -7.94 -14.20
N GLN A 74 -7.43 -7.17 -13.50
CA GLN A 74 -6.03 -6.88 -13.83
C GLN A 74 -5.07 -7.35 -12.73
N ILE A 75 -5.39 -8.50 -12.12
CA ILE A 75 -4.65 -9.03 -10.97
C ILE A 75 -3.14 -9.19 -11.22
N GLU A 76 -2.74 -9.51 -12.45
CA GLU A 76 -1.32 -9.60 -12.82
C GLU A 76 -0.60 -8.27 -12.61
N LYS A 77 -1.21 -7.17 -13.07
CA LYS A 77 -0.66 -5.82 -12.89
C LYS A 77 -0.71 -5.39 -11.43
N PHE A 78 -1.77 -5.75 -10.72
CA PHE A 78 -1.86 -5.47 -9.30
C PHE A 78 -0.78 -6.22 -8.50
N LEU A 79 -0.51 -7.49 -8.81
CA LEU A 79 0.59 -8.24 -8.18
C LEU A 79 1.97 -7.61 -8.45
N LEU A 80 2.20 -7.06 -9.65
CA LEU A 80 3.41 -6.29 -9.95
C LEU A 80 3.48 -5.03 -9.11
N GLU A 81 2.33 -4.37 -8.93
CA GLU A 81 2.24 -3.17 -8.09
C GLU A 81 2.45 -3.50 -6.61
N LEU A 82 1.91 -4.58 -6.09
CA LEU A 82 2.16 -5.03 -4.72
C LEU A 82 3.64 -5.37 -4.49
N GLY A 83 4.28 -6.02 -5.45
CA GLY A 83 5.72 -6.31 -5.41
C GLY A 83 6.07 -7.77 -5.17
N ARG A 84 7.23 -8.00 -4.54
CA ARG A 84 7.81 -9.35 -4.42
C ARG A 84 7.09 -10.21 -3.38
N GLY A 85 6.96 -11.48 -3.74
CA GLY A 85 6.53 -12.54 -2.82
C GLY A 85 5.02 -12.68 -2.68
N PHE A 86 4.23 -11.78 -3.25
CA PHE A 86 2.78 -11.85 -3.17
C PHE A 86 2.23 -12.98 -4.04
N MET A 87 1.28 -13.71 -3.48
CA MET A 87 0.47 -14.74 -4.11
C MET A 87 -0.99 -14.41 -3.83
N PHE A 88 -1.82 -14.40 -4.87
CA PHE A 88 -3.24 -14.12 -4.74
C PHE A 88 -3.96 -15.34 -4.17
N VAL A 89 -4.73 -15.13 -3.10
CA VAL A 89 -5.54 -16.17 -2.44
C VAL A 89 -7.00 -16.04 -2.89
N GLY A 90 -7.57 -14.84 -2.82
CA GLY A 90 -8.95 -14.62 -3.24
C GLY A 90 -9.47 -13.23 -2.88
N THR A 91 -10.71 -12.99 -3.27
CA THR A 91 -11.48 -11.79 -2.92
C THR A 91 -12.70 -12.16 -2.12
N GLN A 92 -13.28 -11.18 -1.41
CA GLN A 92 -14.51 -11.32 -0.62
C GLN A 92 -14.47 -12.57 0.25
N GLN A 93 -13.32 -12.79 0.92
CA GLN A 93 -13.12 -13.97 1.77
C GLN A 93 -13.99 -13.84 3.02
N ARG A 94 -14.93 -14.78 3.16
CA ARG A 94 -15.91 -14.75 4.24
C ARG A 94 -15.30 -15.18 5.56
N ILE A 95 -15.49 -14.34 6.57
CA ILE A 95 -15.27 -14.63 7.99
C ILE A 95 -16.64 -14.75 8.66
N THR A 96 -16.83 -15.75 9.50
CA THR A 96 -18.08 -15.92 10.23
C THR A 96 -17.81 -15.93 11.73
N LEU A 97 -18.35 -14.93 12.44
CA LEU A 97 -18.29 -14.81 13.89
C LEU A 97 -19.71 -14.74 14.45
N ASN A 98 -20.07 -15.65 15.35
CA ASN A 98 -21.39 -15.68 15.99
C ASN A 98 -22.55 -15.49 15.00
N ASN A 99 -22.58 -16.27 13.90
CA ASN A 99 -23.55 -16.20 12.81
C ASN A 99 -23.59 -14.87 12.03
N THR A 100 -22.66 -13.96 12.29
CA THR A 100 -22.48 -12.73 11.49
C THR A 100 -21.38 -12.98 10.45
N HIS A 101 -21.67 -12.59 9.21
CA HIS A 101 -20.73 -12.73 8.09
C HIS A 101 -20.05 -11.42 7.78
N TYR A 102 -18.75 -11.48 7.67
CA TYR A 102 -17.88 -10.39 7.25
C TYR A 102 -17.10 -10.85 6.03
N TYR A 103 -16.62 -9.90 5.24
CA TYR A 103 -15.90 -10.20 4.01
C TYR A 103 -14.64 -9.35 3.93
N VAL A 104 -13.51 -10.00 3.71
CA VAL A 104 -12.23 -9.31 3.44
C VAL A 104 -12.17 -9.03 1.95
N ASP A 105 -11.94 -7.80 1.56
CA ASP A 105 -11.97 -7.40 0.14
C ASP A 105 -10.99 -8.23 -0.69
N MET A 106 -9.72 -8.29 -0.29
CA MET A 106 -8.71 -9.07 -1.00
C MET A 106 -7.75 -9.73 -0.02
N VAL A 107 -7.42 -10.98 -0.28
CA VAL A 107 -6.45 -11.76 0.52
C VAL A 107 -5.32 -12.24 -0.37
N PHE A 108 -4.11 -12.01 0.12
CA PHE A 108 -2.86 -12.50 -0.46
C PHE A 108 -2.07 -13.28 0.59
N TYR A 109 -1.09 -14.03 0.14
CA TYR A 109 -0.05 -14.61 0.98
C TYR A 109 1.32 -14.12 0.50
N ASN A 110 2.14 -13.60 1.38
CA ASN A 110 3.50 -13.22 1.05
C ASN A 110 4.47 -14.32 1.49
N LYS A 111 5.02 -15.05 0.50
CA LYS A 111 5.89 -16.20 0.78
C LYS A 111 7.25 -15.82 1.38
N ILE A 112 7.70 -14.57 1.25
CA ILE A 112 8.98 -14.13 1.83
C ILE A 112 8.79 -13.88 3.31
N LEU A 113 7.70 -13.21 3.67
CA LEU A 113 7.33 -12.95 5.06
C LEU A 113 6.59 -14.12 5.71
N ARG A 114 6.19 -15.14 4.93
CA ARG A 114 5.39 -16.28 5.42
C ARG A 114 4.18 -15.80 6.22
N ALA A 115 3.39 -14.90 5.62
CA ALA A 115 2.26 -14.27 6.26
C ALA A 115 1.13 -14.00 5.28
N TYR A 116 -0.10 -14.16 5.74
CA TYR A 116 -1.26 -13.63 5.03
C TYR A 116 -1.23 -12.10 5.00
N VAL A 117 -1.66 -11.53 3.89
CA VAL A 117 -1.81 -10.07 3.71
C VAL A 117 -3.25 -9.78 3.32
N LEU A 118 -3.96 -9.13 4.23
CA LEU A 118 -5.35 -8.75 4.05
C LEU A 118 -5.40 -7.30 3.60
N ILE A 119 -6.08 -7.05 2.49
CA ILE A 119 -6.23 -5.71 1.92
C ILE A 119 -7.69 -5.29 2.03
N GLU A 120 -7.91 -4.13 2.59
CA GLU A 120 -9.18 -3.43 2.66
C GLU A 120 -9.12 -2.20 1.75
N LEU A 121 -10.10 -2.04 0.86
CA LEU A 121 -10.17 -0.95 -0.10
C LEU A 121 -11.12 0.13 0.42
N LYS A 122 -10.70 1.39 0.34
CA LYS A 122 -11.52 2.55 0.67
C LYS A 122 -11.40 3.60 -0.42
N THR A 123 -12.53 4.04 -0.96
CA THR A 123 -12.59 5.13 -1.96
C THR A 123 -12.56 6.51 -1.33
N LYS A 124 -12.44 6.57 -0.01
CA LYS A 124 -12.38 7.79 0.80
C LYS A 124 -11.17 7.77 1.72
N LYS A 125 -11.16 8.69 2.68
CA LYS A 125 -10.17 8.75 3.76
C LYS A 125 -10.21 7.50 4.64
N LEU A 126 -9.06 7.20 5.24
CA LEU A 126 -8.97 6.24 6.33
C LEU A 126 -9.94 6.62 7.48
N THR A 127 -10.64 5.62 8.00
CA THR A 127 -11.50 5.78 9.18
C THR A 127 -11.11 4.81 10.29
N PRO A 128 -11.35 5.17 11.57
CA PRO A 128 -11.10 4.26 12.69
C PRO A 128 -11.88 2.94 12.58
N GLU A 129 -13.09 2.98 12.01
CA GLU A 129 -13.92 1.79 11.80
C GLU A 129 -13.25 0.81 10.85
N ALA A 130 -12.66 1.30 9.75
CA ALA A 130 -11.93 0.46 8.80
C ALA A 130 -10.71 -0.21 9.47
N ALA A 131 -9.98 0.54 10.30
CA ALA A 131 -8.86 0.01 11.06
C ALA A 131 -9.30 -1.05 12.09
N GLY A 132 -10.38 -0.80 12.80
CA GLY A 132 -10.97 -1.75 13.76
C GLY A 132 -11.47 -3.03 13.07
N GLN A 133 -12.12 -2.90 11.93
CA GLN A 133 -12.59 -4.02 11.12
C GLN A 133 -11.43 -4.88 10.64
N LEU A 134 -10.40 -4.27 10.06
CA LEU A 134 -9.22 -5.00 9.59
C LEU A 134 -8.49 -5.67 10.76
N ASN A 135 -8.38 -5.04 11.92
CA ASN A 135 -7.79 -5.65 13.11
C ASN A 135 -8.56 -6.89 13.57
N MET A 136 -9.89 -6.87 13.50
CA MET A 136 -10.71 -8.07 13.77
C MET A 136 -10.40 -9.19 12.77
N TYR A 137 -10.25 -8.87 11.49
CA TYR A 137 -9.90 -9.86 10.47
C TYR A 137 -8.52 -10.47 10.70
N LEU A 138 -7.52 -9.65 11.05
CA LEU A 138 -6.19 -10.15 11.37
C LEU A 138 -6.20 -11.10 12.57
N ASN A 139 -6.95 -10.77 13.63
CA ASN A 139 -7.08 -11.65 14.79
C ASN A 139 -7.74 -12.97 14.41
N TYR A 140 -8.75 -12.95 13.55
CA TYR A 140 -9.38 -14.17 13.05
C TYR A 140 -8.39 -15.01 12.24
N TYR A 141 -7.65 -14.40 11.30
CA TYR A 141 -6.66 -15.12 10.50
C TYR A 141 -5.54 -15.70 11.36
N ALA A 142 -5.08 -14.98 12.35
CA ALA A 142 -4.06 -15.47 13.28
C ALA A 142 -4.53 -16.69 14.11
N ALA A 143 -5.83 -16.73 14.47
CA ALA A 143 -6.38 -17.77 15.31
C ALA A 143 -6.89 -18.99 14.52
N GLU A 144 -7.48 -18.77 13.34
CA GLU A 144 -8.29 -19.79 12.65
C GLU A 144 -7.76 -20.18 11.27
N VAL A 145 -6.86 -19.37 10.66
CA VAL A 145 -6.43 -19.57 9.26
C VAL A 145 -4.94 -19.83 9.15
N ASN A 146 -4.12 -19.16 9.95
CA ASN A 146 -2.67 -19.32 9.93
C ASN A 146 -2.25 -20.75 10.26
N ASP A 147 -1.28 -21.27 9.53
CA ASP A 147 -0.55 -22.46 9.94
C ASP A 147 0.44 -22.12 11.07
N HIS A 148 0.88 -23.14 11.82
CA HIS A 148 1.79 -22.96 12.97
C HIS A 148 3.13 -22.31 12.59
N ASP A 149 3.54 -22.42 11.34
CA ASP A 149 4.77 -21.85 10.80
C ASP A 149 4.59 -20.46 10.18
N ASP A 150 3.38 -19.95 10.11
CA ASP A 150 3.10 -18.63 9.57
C ASP A 150 3.41 -17.54 10.59
N ASN A 151 3.93 -16.44 10.08
CA ASN A 151 4.06 -15.22 10.86
C ASN A 151 2.68 -14.52 11.01
N PRO A 152 2.54 -13.64 12.00
CA PRO A 152 1.30 -12.88 12.17
C PRO A 152 0.83 -12.23 10.87
N PRO A 153 -0.47 -12.27 10.57
CA PRO A 153 -1.00 -11.69 9.34
C PRO A 153 -0.82 -10.17 9.31
N ILE A 154 -0.79 -9.62 8.09
CA ILE A 154 -0.52 -8.22 7.81
C ILE A 154 -1.77 -7.60 7.21
N GLY A 155 -2.17 -6.42 7.68
CA GLY A 155 -3.29 -5.66 7.16
C GLY A 155 -2.83 -4.43 6.39
N ILE A 156 -3.41 -4.19 5.23
CA ILE A 156 -3.18 -2.98 4.45
C ILE A 156 -4.52 -2.33 4.14
N ILE A 157 -4.71 -1.08 4.57
CA ILE A 157 -5.85 -0.27 4.15
C ILE A 157 -5.39 0.62 3.01
N LEU A 158 -5.96 0.42 1.84
CA LEU A 158 -5.73 1.25 0.66
C LEU A 158 -6.82 2.33 0.59
N CYS A 159 -6.43 3.60 0.69
CA CYS A 159 -7.36 4.74 0.70
C CYS A 159 -6.89 5.85 -0.25
N THR A 160 -7.79 6.74 -0.65
CA THR A 160 -7.46 7.86 -1.54
C THR A 160 -6.70 8.96 -0.82
N ASP A 161 -6.94 9.10 0.47
CA ASP A 161 -6.32 10.13 1.29
C ASP A 161 -6.09 9.59 2.71
N LYS A 162 -4.92 9.88 3.27
CA LYS A 162 -4.61 9.62 4.67
C LYS A 162 -4.06 10.89 5.30
N ASP A 163 -4.79 11.43 6.24
CA ASP A 163 -4.25 12.38 7.19
C ASP A 163 -3.26 11.62 8.09
N GLY A 164 -1.98 12.00 8.05
CA GLY A 164 -0.94 11.30 8.83
C GLY A 164 -1.23 11.26 10.33
N VAL A 165 -1.77 12.33 10.89
CA VAL A 165 -2.14 12.41 12.30
C VAL A 165 -3.35 11.51 12.59
N ALA A 166 -4.40 11.60 11.77
CA ALA A 166 -5.58 10.76 11.93
C ALA A 166 -5.26 9.26 11.75
N ALA A 167 -4.36 8.91 10.83
CA ALA A 167 -3.90 7.54 10.63
C ALA A 167 -3.12 7.01 11.85
N GLU A 168 -2.23 7.82 12.42
CA GLU A 168 -1.49 7.47 13.62
C GLU A 168 -2.43 7.16 14.81
N TYR A 169 -3.43 8.00 15.03
CA TYR A 169 -4.43 7.76 16.07
C TYR A 169 -5.37 6.58 15.77
N ALA A 170 -5.79 6.42 14.51
CA ALA A 170 -6.65 5.31 14.12
C ALA A 170 -5.96 3.94 14.23
N LEU A 171 -4.65 3.89 14.00
CA LEU A 171 -3.84 2.68 14.10
C LEU A 171 -3.18 2.53 15.47
N GLY A 172 -3.11 3.59 16.26
CA GLY A 172 -2.51 3.59 17.59
C GLY A 172 -3.18 2.61 18.54
N GLY A 173 -2.36 1.72 19.16
CA GLY A 173 -2.86 0.69 20.05
C GLY A 173 -3.44 -0.56 19.37
N LEU A 174 -3.53 -0.59 18.05
CA LEU A 174 -3.84 -1.79 17.27
C LEU A 174 -2.57 -2.62 17.00
N SER A 175 -2.75 -3.73 16.30
CA SER A 175 -1.63 -4.57 15.88
C SER A 175 -0.59 -3.76 15.09
N ASN A 176 0.70 -3.92 15.41
CA ASN A 176 1.81 -3.31 14.67
C ASN A 176 1.91 -3.76 13.20
N ASN A 177 1.06 -4.69 12.78
CA ASN A 177 1.02 -5.22 11.41
C ASN A 177 -0.10 -4.60 10.57
N ILE A 178 -0.75 -3.51 11.01
CA ILE A 178 -1.74 -2.77 10.22
C ILE A 178 -1.10 -1.51 9.66
N PHE A 179 -1.20 -1.37 8.34
CA PHE A 179 -0.66 -0.24 7.60
C PHE A 179 -1.77 0.44 6.80
N ALA A 180 -1.77 1.76 6.79
CA ALA A 180 -2.57 2.53 5.86
C ALA A 180 -1.68 3.08 4.75
N SER A 181 -2.12 2.94 3.50
CA SER A 181 -1.40 3.46 2.36
C SER A 181 -2.35 4.16 1.39
N ARG A 182 -1.84 5.24 0.80
CA ARG A 182 -2.57 5.95 -0.23
C ARG A 182 -2.43 5.21 -1.57
N TYR A 183 -3.45 5.32 -2.41
CA TYR A 183 -3.34 4.95 -3.81
C TYR A 183 -3.73 6.14 -4.71
N VAL A 184 -3.19 6.14 -5.93
CA VAL A 184 -3.50 7.09 -6.99
C VAL A 184 -3.94 6.33 -8.23
N LEU A 185 -4.94 6.86 -8.94
CA LEU A 185 -5.51 6.23 -10.14
C LEU A 185 -4.90 6.75 -11.43
N TYR A 186 -4.06 7.76 -11.36
CA TYR A 186 -3.40 8.37 -12.52
C TYR A 186 -1.98 8.77 -12.16
N MET A 187 -1.14 8.83 -13.16
CA MET A 187 0.18 9.42 -13.04
C MET A 187 0.07 10.90 -13.43
N PRO A 188 0.65 11.81 -12.65
CA PRO A 188 0.81 13.19 -13.09
C PRO A 188 1.52 13.24 -14.44
N ASP A 189 1.19 14.22 -15.26
CA ASP A 189 1.88 14.41 -16.52
C ASP A 189 3.36 14.76 -16.31
N LYS A 190 4.15 14.65 -17.41
CA LYS A 190 5.60 14.85 -17.32
C LYS A 190 5.97 16.24 -16.79
N GLU A 191 5.21 17.27 -17.11
CA GLU A 191 5.49 18.66 -16.71
C GLU A 191 5.23 18.82 -15.21
N GLN A 192 4.15 18.25 -14.69
CA GLN A 192 3.85 18.22 -13.26
C GLN A 192 4.90 17.44 -12.47
N LEU A 193 5.36 16.29 -13.00
CA LEU A 193 6.44 15.52 -12.39
C LEU A 193 7.75 16.29 -12.36
N VAL A 194 8.14 16.95 -13.45
CA VAL A 194 9.34 17.79 -13.52
C VAL A 194 9.26 18.93 -12.52
N ALA A 195 8.15 19.65 -12.45
CA ALA A 195 7.96 20.75 -11.49
C ALA A 195 8.08 20.28 -10.04
N GLN A 196 7.55 19.08 -9.71
CA GLN A 196 7.71 18.49 -8.38
C GLN A 196 9.18 18.13 -8.07
N VAL A 197 9.92 17.58 -9.04
CA VAL A 197 11.35 17.28 -8.90
C VAL A 197 12.14 18.57 -8.63
N GLU A 198 11.92 19.58 -9.43
CA GLU A 198 12.60 20.88 -9.28
C GLU A 198 12.32 21.51 -7.90
N ALA A 199 11.08 21.45 -7.43
CA ALA A 199 10.71 21.92 -6.10
C ALA A 199 11.41 21.15 -4.97
N VAL A 200 11.58 19.83 -5.12
CA VAL A 200 12.31 18.99 -4.15
C VAL A 200 13.80 19.30 -4.18
N LEU A 201 14.40 19.40 -5.37
CA LEU A 201 15.83 19.72 -5.52
C LEU A 201 16.15 21.12 -4.95
N LYS A 202 15.28 22.10 -5.19
CA LYS A 202 15.43 23.44 -4.64
C LYS A 202 15.45 23.42 -3.11
N LYS A 203 14.47 22.75 -2.50
CA LYS A 203 14.43 22.60 -1.03
C LYS A 203 15.66 21.88 -0.46
N TRP A 204 16.22 20.94 -1.19
CA TRP A 204 17.43 20.22 -0.78
C TRP A 204 18.67 21.11 -0.85
N HIS A 205 18.83 21.92 -1.90
CA HIS A 205 19.89 22.90 -2.02
C HIS A 205 19.79 23.97 -0.92
N ASP A 206 18.60 24.54 -0.72
CA ASP A 206 18.36 25.57 0.31
C ASP A 206 18.70 25.06 1.74
N LYS A 207 18.47 23.77 2.03
CA LYS A 207 18.85 23.14 3.30
C LYS A 207 20.37 22.95 3.47
N ASN A 208 21.08 22.68 2.38
CA ASN A 208 22.51 22.41 2.45
C ASN A 208 23.35 23.70 2.40
N ASP A 209 22.86 24.75 1.73
CA ASP A 209 23.53 26.06 1.69
C ASP A 209 23.34 26.87 2.98
N GLY A 210 22.35 26.56 3.81
CA GLY A 210 22.10 27.19 5.11
C GLY A 210 22.92 26.60 6.28
N ASN A 211 23.79 25.62 6.04
CA ASN A 211 24.62 24.95 7.05
C ASN A 211 26.13 25.19 6.84
N GLN A 212 26.51 26.24 6.10
CA GLN A 212 27.89 26.71 6.03
C GLN A 212 28.09 27.99 6.84
#